data_872e9c843d3c43b8006d1e3bd9573dfd
#
_entry.id   872e9c843d3c43b8006d1e3bd9573dfd
#
_cell.length_a   1.000
_cell.length_b   1.000
_cell.length_c   1.000
_cell.angle_alpha   90.00
_cell.angle_beta   90.00
_cell.angle_gamma   90.00
#
_symmetry.space_group_name_H-M   'P 1'
#
loop_
_entity.id
_entity.type
_entity.pdbx_description
1 polymer ?
#
loop_
_entity_poly.entity_id
_entity_poly.type
_entity_poly.pdbx_seq_one_letter_code
_entity_poly.pdbx_strand_id
1 'polypeptide(L)'
;MEQIDPKKLVENAAKASKLLKSMSHPSRLMVLCYLMNGEHPVSALNQAIPLSQSALSQHLAGLRQAGLVDTRRESQTIHYRLNSKAVSGILEALYRIYCEPNTEK
;
A
#
# COMPACT_ATOMS: atom_id res chain seq x y z
N MET A 1 -25.40 5.97 -10.59
CA MET A 1 -24.92 4.88 -9.71
C MET A 1 -26.06 3.89 -9.50
N GLU A 2 -25.73 2.64 -9.52
CA GLU A 2 -26.70 1.59 -9.35
C GLU A 2 -27.23 1.52 -7.93
N GLN A 3 -28.34 0.85 -7.76
CA GLN A 3 -28.88 0.62 -6.43
C GLN A 3 -27.91 -0.21 -5.61
N ILE A 4 -27.78 0.16 -4.36
CA ILE A 4 -26.89 -0.54 -3.44
C ILE A 4 -27.74 -1.24 -2.38
N ASP A 5 -27.53 -2.55 -2.24
CA ASP A 5 -28.16 -3.32 -1.17
C ASP A 5 -27.64 -2.82 0.17
N PRO A 6 -28.52 -2.38 1.07
CA PRO A 6 -28.07 -1.84 2.36
C PRO A 6 -27.17 -2.78 3.15
N LYS A 7 -27.45 -4.08 3.12
CA LYS A 7 -26.61 -5.04 3.82
C LYS A 7 -25.21 -5.12 3.24
N LYS A 8 -25.13 -5.13 1.91
CA LYS A 8 -23.83 -5.16 1.27
C LYS A 8 -23.08 -3.85 1.46
N LEU A 9 -23.80 -2.74 1.51
CA LEU A 9 -23.18 -1.47 1.78
C LEU A 9 -22.49 -1.46 3.13
N VAL A 10 -23.16 -1.96 4.17
CA VAL A 10 -22.58 -2.03 5.50
C VAL A 10 -21.32 -2.89 5.49
N GLU A 11 -21.40 -4.07 4.88
CA GLU A 11 -20.24 -4.96 4.82
C GLU A 11 -19.10 -4.36 4.05
N ASN A 12 -19.40 -3.75 2.92
CA ASN A 12 -18.34 -3.18 2.07
C ASN A 12 -17.70 -1.96 2.72
N ALA A 13 -18.50 -1.17 3.41
CA ALA A 13 -17.95 -0.02 4.12
C ALA A 13 -16.98 -0.46 5.20
N ALA A 14 -17.31 -1.53 5.91
CA ALA A 14 -16.41 -2.05 6.94
C ALA A 14 -15.11 -2.54 6.35
N LYS A 15 -15.19 -3.28 5.23
CA LYS A 15 -13.99 -3.77 4.56
C LYS A 15 -13.14 -2.64 4.02
N ALA A 16 -13.78 -1.66 3.37
CA ALA A 16 -13.07 -0.53 2.80
C ALA A 16 -12.42 0.30 3.90
N SER A 17 -13.13 0.52 4.98
CA SER A 17 -12.60 1.28 6.11
C SER A 17 -11.36 0.61 6.70
N LYS A 18 -11.41 -0.70 6.85
CA LYS A 18 -10.27 -1.45 7.37
C LYS A 18 -9.07 -1.34 6.44
N LEU A 19 -9.30 -1.47 5.14
CA LEU A 19 -8.24 -1.35 4.15
C LEU A 19 -7.61 0.03 4.20
N LEU A 20 -8.44 1.07 4.18
CA LEU A 20 -7.94 2.44 4.20
C LEU A 20 -7.16 2.74 5.47
N LYS A 21 -7.61 2.22 6.60
CA LYS A 21 -6.87 2.41 7.86
C LYS A 21 -5.49 1.77 7.77
N SER A 22 -5.39 0.61 7.16
CA SER A 22 -4.09 -0.06 7.01
C SER A 22 -3.12 0.74 6.16
N MET A 23 -3.64 1.57 5.26
CA MET A 23 -2.83 2.40 4.38
C MET A 23 -2.58 3.80 4.93
N SER A 24 -3.35 4.22 5.92
CA SER A 24 -3.46 5.63 6.32
C SER A 24 -2.32 6.07 7.22
N HIS A 25 -1.13 6.14 6.64
CA HIS A 25 0.07 6.67 7.30
C HIS A 25 1.03 7.11 6.20
N PRO A 26 1.59 8.30 6.30
CA PRO A 26 2.47 8.77 5.21
C PRO A 26 3.58 7.80 4.86
N SER A 27 4.19 7.18 5.87
CA SER A 27 5.28 6.24 5.62
C SER A 27 4.79 5.00 4.89
N ARG A 28 3.62 4.49 5.28
CA ARG A 28 3.05 3.33 4.60
C ARG A 28 2.69 3.64 3.16
N LEU A 29 2.14 4.84 2.92
CA LEU A 29 1.82 5.25 1.56
C LEU A 29 3.07 5.32 0.70
N MET A 30 4.17 5.84 1.26
CA MET A 30 5.42 5.89 0.51
C MET A 30 5.92 4.49 0.15
N VAL A 31 5.85 3.57 1.09
CA VAL A 31 6.26 2.18 0.83
C VAL A 31 5.41 1.57 -0.27
N LEU A 32 4.09 1.70 -0.15
CA LEU A 32 3.19 1.10 -1.13
C LEU A 32 3.38 1.71 -2.51
N CYS A 33 3.55 3.03 -2.58
CA CYS A 33 3.79 3.69 -3.87
C CYS A 33 5.08 3.21 -4.50
N TYR A 34 6.12 3.03 -3.70
CA TYR A 34 7.39 2.55 -4.23
C TYR A 34 7.25 1.15 -4.81
N LEU A 35 6.43 0.30 -4.16
CA LEU A 35 6.20 -1.06 -4.60
C LEU A 35 5.29 -1.15 -5.83
N MET A 36 4.68 -0.05 -6.25
CA MET A 36 3.92 -0.07 -7.50
C MET A 36 4.79 -0.37 -8.71
N ASN A 37 6.08 -0.07 -8.61
CA ASN A 37 7.01 -0.32 -9.70
C ASN A 37 7.49 -1.77 -9.77
N GLY A 38 7.08 -2.57 -8.83
CA GLY A 38 7.48 -3.96 -8.80
C GLY A 38 8.09 -4.34 -7.47
N GLU A 39 8.69 -5.51 -7.44
CA GLU A 39 9.27 -6.09 -6.25
C GLU A 39 10.58 -5.39 -5.88
N HIS A 40 10.77 -5.16 -4.58
CA HIS A 40 12.00 -4.52 -4.10
C HIS A 40 12.46 -5.16 -2.80
N PRO A 41 13.79 -5.27 -2.61
CA PRO A 41 14.32 -5.72 -1.33
C PRO A 41 14.20 -4.60 -0.29
N VAL A 42 14.25 -5.00 0.97
CA VAL A 42 14.11 -4.04 2.06
C VAL A 42 15.21 -2.98 2.01
N SER A 43 16.40 -3.35 1.53
CA SER A 43 17.50 -2.39 1.44
C SER A 43 17.17 -1.24 0.49
N ALA A 44 16.52 -1.55 -0.64
CA ALA A 44 16.12 -0.53 -1.59
C ALA A 44 15.05 0.39 -0.98
N LEU A 45 14.11 -0.20 -0.25
CA LEU A 45 13.08 0.59 0.42
C LEU A 45 13.72 1.51 1.47
N ASN A 46 14.68 1.01 2.19
CA ASN A 46 15.34 1.79 3.24
C ASN A 46 16.14 2.95 2.67
N GLN A 47 16.68 2.78 1.49
CA GLN A 47 17.39 3.87 0.82
C GLN A 47 16.44 4.93 0.26
N ALA A 48 15.30 4.48 -0.26
CA ALA A 48 14.38 5.37 -0.95
C ALA A 48 13.48 6.16 -0.02
N ILE A 49 13.18 5.59 1.13
CA ILE A 49 12.18 6.16 2.02
C ILE A 49 12.86 6.71 3.27
N PRO A 50 12.59 7.97 3.64
CA PRO A 50 13.28 8.63 4.76
C PRO A 50 12.75 8.15 6.11
N LEU A 51 13.08 6.91 6.46
CA LEU A 51 12.68 6.28 7.71
C LEU A 51 13.88 5.58 8.32
N SER A 52 13.87 5.45 9.64
CA SER A 52 14.83 4.56 10.29
C SER A 52 14.50 3.12 9.88
N GLN A 53 15.51 2.26 9.98
CA GLN A 53 15.31 0.86 9.63
C GLN A 53 14.26 0.20 10.51
N SER A 54 14.24 0.53 11.80
CA SER A 54 13.26 -0.07 12.69
C SER A 54 11.84 0.43 12.39
N ALA A 55 11.67 1.70 12.05
CA ALA A 55 10.35 2.21 11.67
C ALA A 55 9.87 1.55 10.39
N LEU A 56 10.76 1.43 9.39
CA LEU A 56 10.41 0.77 8.15
C LEU A 56 9.99 -0.67 8.41
N SER A 57 10.74 -1.39 9.22
CA SER A 57 10.43 -2.77 9.53
C SER A 57 9.07 -2.92 10.19
N GLN A 58 8.71 -2.00 11.08
CA GLN A 58 7.41 -2.04 11.73
C GLN A 58 6.28 -1.80 10.73
N HIS A 59 6.45 -0.85 9.82
CA HIS A 59 5.43 -0.59 8.80
C HIS A 59 5.30 -1.77 7.84
N LEU A 60 6.42 -2.37 7.44
CA LEU A 60 6.38 -3.53 6.55
C LEU A 60 5.66 -4.70 7.23
N ALA A 61 5.94 -4.93 8.51
CA ALA A 61 5.26 -5.98 9.25
C ALA A 61 3.76 -5.73 9.32
N GLY A 62 3.37 -4.48 9.58
CA GLY A 62 1.95 -4.12 9.62
C GLY A 62 1.27 -4.30 8.29
N LEU A 63 1.91 -3.90 7.20
CA LEU A 63 1.36 -4.05 5.86
C LEU A 63 1.24 -5.53 5.47
N ARG A 64 2.24 -6.32 5.85
CA ARG A 64 2.20 -7.74 5.57
C ARG A 64 1.10 -8.43 6.35
N GLN A 65 0.95 -8.08 7.62
CA GLN A 65 -0.08 -8.65 8.47
C GLN A 65 -1.47 -8.30 7.93
N ALA A 66 -1.62 -7.11 7.38
CA ALA A 66 -2.89 -6.69 6.79
C ALA A 66 -3.13 -7.29 5.41
N GLY A 67 -2.15 -8.00 4.85
CA GLY A 67 -2.31 -8.66 3.57
C GLY A 67 -2.11 -7.74 2.37
N LEU A 68 -1.51 -6.57 2.57
CA LEU A 68 -1.32 -5.60 1.50
C LEU A 68 -0.03 -5.82 0.73
N VAL A 69 0.95 -6.43 1.37
CA VAL A 69 2.21 -6.78 0.73
C VAL A 69 2.52 -8.24 1.00
N ASP A 70 3.34 -8.80 0.14
CA ASP A 70 3.79 -10.17 0.24
C ASP A 70 5.30 -10.19 0.17
N THR A 71 5.92 -11.29 0.58
CA THR A 71 7.38 -11.39 0.58
C THR A 71 7.83 -12.62 -0.17
N ARG A 72 9.04 -12.51 -0.68
CA ARG A 72 9.75 -13.62 -1.30
C ARG A 72 11.18 -13.59 -0.82
N ARG A 73 11.67 -14.74 -0.40
CA ARG A 73 13.06 -14.82 0.04
C ARG A 73 13.93 -15.37 -1.07
N GLU A 74 15.04 -14.70 -1.30
CA GLU A 74 16.03 -15.17 -2.25
C GLU A 74 17.39 -15.09 -1.56
N SER A 75 17.96 -16.25 -1.22
CA SER A 75 19.13 -16.32 -0.37
C SER A 75 18.83 -15.67 0.96
N GLN A 76 19.56 -14.64 1.33
CA GLN A 76 19.35 -13.93 2.59
C GLN A 76 18.56 -12.63 2.39
N THR A 77 18.10 -12.40 1.16
CA THR A 77 17.41 -11.17 0.84
C THR A 77 15.90 -11.40 0.82
N ILE A 78 15.18 -10.53 1.50
CA ILE A 78 13.71 -10.56 1.48
C ILE A 78 13.22 -9.45 0.57
N HIS A 79 12.41 -9.84 -0.41
CA HIS A 79 11.82 -8.90 -1.37
C HIS A 79 10.35 -8.71 -1.03
N TYR A 80 9.89 -7.48 -1.15
CA TYR A 80 8.50 -7.13 -0.88
C TYR A 80 7.81 -6.73 -2.18
N ARG A 81 6.53 -7.05 -2.27
CA ARG A 81 5.72 -6.69 -3.43
C ARG A 81 4.29 -6.43 -2.98
N LEU A 82 3.56 -5.67 -3.79
CA LEU A 82 2.14 -5.47 -3.52
C LEU A 82 1.40 -6.79 -3.72
N ASN A 83 0.41 -7.01 -2.86
CA ASN A 83 -0.39 -8.23 -2.91
C ASN A 83 -1.89 -7.92 -2.89
N SER A 84 -2.28 -6.79 -3.49
CA SER A 84 -3.67 -6.39 -3.44
C SER A 84 -3.99 -5.51 -4.64
N LYS A 85 -4.94 -5.97 -5.44
CA LYS A 85 -5.42 -5.18 -6.56
C LYS A 85 -6.18 -3.95 -6.07
N ALA A 86 -6.83 -4.06 -4.92
CA ALA A 86 -7.54 -2.92 -4.35
C ALA A 86 -6.55 -1.82 -3.98
N VAL A 87 -5.43 -2.19 -3.36
CA VAL A 87 -4.40 -1.21 -3.02
C VAL A 87 -3.85 -0.56 -4.28
N SER A 88 -3.56 -1.35 -5.30
CA SER A 88 -3.04 -0.80 -6.57
C SER A 88 -4.03 0.20 -7.16
N GLY A 89 -5.32 -0.12 -7.14
CA GLY A 89 -6.34 0.79 -7.66
C GLY A 89 -6.39 2.10 -6.90
N ILE A 90 -6.32 2.02 -5.58
CA ILE A 90 -6.33 3.22 -4.76
C ILE A 90 -5.09 4.07 -5.01
N LEU A 91 -3.93 3.42 -5.08
CA LEU A 91 -2.68 4.14 -5.32
C LEU A 91 -2.67 4.81 -6.68
N GLU A 92 -3.22 4.15 -7.70
CA GLU A 92 -3.32 4.75 -9.02
C GLU A 92 -4.18 6.01 -8.99
N ALA A 93 -5.28 5.97 -8.26
CA ALA A 93 -6.15 7.13 -8.12
C ALA A 93 -5.40 8.27 -7.42
N LEU A 94 -4.69 7.96 -6.36
CA LEU A 94 -3.90 8.95 -5.64
C LEU A 94 -2.80 9.53 -6.50
N TYR A 95 -2.16 8.68 -7.31
CA TYR A 95 -1.14 9.16 -8.23
C TYR A 95 -1.72 10.17 -9.21
N ARG A 96 -2.89 9.89 -9.76
CA ARG A 96 -3.52 10.81 -10.69
C ARG A 96 -3.87 12.14 -10.02
N ILE A 97 -4.26 12.08 -8.75
CA ILE A 97 -4.64 13.29 -8.02
C ILE A 97 -3.44 14.16 -7.69
N TYR A 98 -2.34 13.55 -7.26
CA TYR A 98 -1.24 14.32 -6.65
C TYR A 98 0.03 14.36 -7.49
N CYS A 99 0.27 13.37 -8.34
CA CYS A 99 1.56 13.23 -9.00
C CYS A 99 1.52 13.42 -10.49
N GLU A 100 0.37 13.23 -11.13
CA GLU A 100 0.28 13.30 -12.57
C GLU A 100 0.47 14.75 -13.03
N PRO A 101 1.34 14.98 -14.05
CA PRO A 101 1.76 16.34 -14.36
C PRO A 101 0.66 17.32 -14.74
N ASN A 102 -0.42 16.85 -15.34
CA ASN A 102 -1.48 17.76 -15.80
C ASN A 102 -2.68 17.78 -14.88
N THR A 103 -2.52 17.26 -13.67
CA THR A 103 -3.62 17.17 -12.73
C THR A 103 -3.86 18.52 -12.06
N GLU A 104 -5.11 18.94 -12.07
CA GLU A 104 -5.53 20.14 -11.34
C GLU A 104 -6.01 19.76 -9.97
N LYS A 105 -5.71 20.62 -9.01
CA LYS A 105 -6.08 20.32 -7.63
C LYS A 105 -7.14 21.24 -7.11
#